data_3398aa21256a798d2a7f1160af1b2a90
#
_entry.id   3398aa21256a798d2a7f1160af1b2a90
#
_cell.length_a   1.000
_cell.length_b   1.000
_cell.length_c   1.000
_cell.angle_alpha   90.00
_cell.angle_beta   90.00
_cell.angle_gamma   90.00
#
_symmetry.space_group_name_H-M   'P 1'
#
loop_
_entity.id
_entity.type
_entity.pdbx_description
1 polymer ?
#
loop_
_entity_poly.entity_id
_entity_poly.type
_entity_poly.pdbx_seq_one_letter_code
_entity_poly.pdbx_strand_id
1 'polypeptide(L)'
;MKQLINYIKNNYKVLLVVIVGALIAGYFIGKPTNQQISTSTHQHINESTNPSKWTCSMHPQIKQDKPGKCPICAMDLIPVTTMNTEGADADPYEIVISESAAELANIQSVVVSKGIPKKSIYLQGKVQADERNIAVITARFGGRIEELFVNFTGQDVRKGEKLATIYSPDLVTAQRELLEAVAFKDSRPSLYNAVRNKLKLWDLTDKQISDIELRGEPQNYFDVLSPISGNVIMRHVAKGDYVKEGTTLFKMIDLSKVWVMFDAYESDLPWIEVGDKVDFTIQALPGQDFSAKVSYIDPFINAETRVAKIRVSVSNPNMFLKPEMFANALLESKIATNSNEVLVPKSSVLWTGKRAIVYVKVPNRESPSFLYREVELGHELGSYFVVTEGLEEGEEIA
;
A
#
# COMPACT_ATOMS: atom_id res chain seq x y z
N MET A 1 21.14 17.57 -23.88
CA MET A 1 21.73 18.80 -23.35
C MET A 1 22.05 19.85 -24.44
N LYS A 2 22.79 19.54 -25.53
CA LYS A 2 23.12 20.51 -26.58
C LYS A 2 21.93 21.17 -27.31
N GLN A 3 20.83 20.45 -27.52
CA GLN A 3 19.62 21.00 -28.14
C GLN A 3 18.87 22.02 -27.27
N LEU A 4 18.86 21.81 -25.95
CA LEU A 4 18.22 22.72 -25.00
C LEU A 4 18.99 24.05 -24.90
N ILE A 5 20.31 23.97 -24.92
CA ILE A 5 21.19 25.17 -24.89
C ILE A 5 21.04 26.01 -26.16
N ASN A 6 20.90 25.39 -27.31
CA ASN A 6 20.65 26.10 -28.58
C ASN A 6 19.26 26.75 -28.63
N TYR A 7 18.22 26.12 -28.07
CA TYR A 7 16.87 26.68 -27.97
C TYR A 7 16.85 27.93 -27.09
N ILE A 8 17.52 27.88 -25.93
CA ILE A 8 17.63 29.02 -25.01
C ILE A 8 18.40 30.17 -25.66
N LYS A 9 19.48 29.88 -26.38
CA LYS A 9 20.32 30.89 -27.02
C LYS A 9 19.61 31.61 -28.19
N ASN A 10 18.68 30.96 -28.86
CA ASN A 10 17.93 31.56 -29.97
C ASN A 10 16.69 32.36 -29.53
N ASN A 11 16.18 32.07 -28.32
CA ASN A 11 14.93 32.69 -27.81
C ASN A 11 15.15 33.54 -26.54
N TYR A 12 16.41 33.89 -26.21
CA TYR A 12 16.70 34.64 -24.96
C TYR A 12 16.01 35.99 -24.89
N LYS A 13 15.77 36.67 -26.04
CA LYS A 13 15.06 37.97 -26.09
C LYS A 13 13.59 37.83 -25.68
N VAL A 14 12.94 36.72 -26.08
CA VAL A 14 11.54 36.42 -25.69
C VAL A 14 11.46 36.07 -24.21
N LEU A 15 12.42 35.30 -23.72
CA LEU A 15 12.51 34.91 -22.30
C LEU A 15 12.72 36.14 -21.40
N LEU A 16 13.53 37.10 -21.84
CA LEU A 16 13.81 38.34 -21.13
C LEU A 16 12.58 39.25 -21.07
N VAL A 17 11.80 39.33 -22.13
CA VAL A 17 10.52 40.07 -22.15
C VAL A 17 9.50 39.48 -21.20
N VAL A 18 9.39 38.16 -21.11
CA VAL A 18 8.46 37.46 -20.18
C VAL A 18 8.87 37.70 -18.73
N ILE A 19 10.18 37.63 -18.42
CA ILE A 19 10.66 37.87 -17.05
C ILE A 19 10.43 39.34 -16.62
N VAL A 20 10.69 40.32 -17.50
CA VAL A 20 10.46 41.74 -17.20
C VAL A 20 8.95 42.00 -17.08
N GLY A 21 8.10 41.40 -17.90
CA GLY A 21 6.64 41.47 -17.78
C GLY A 21 6.11 40.92 -16.45
N ALA A 22 6.64 39.81 -15.98
CA ALA A 22 6.28 39.19 -14.70
C ALA A 22 6.70 40.07 -13.50
N LEU A 23 7.87 40.73 -13.56
CA LEU A 23 8.34 41.65 -12.52
C LEU A 23 7.49 42.94 -12.45
N ILE A 24 7.05 43.48 -13.61
CA ILE A 24 6.17 44.63 -13.67
C ILE A 24 4.77 44.31 -13.13
N ALA A 25 4.23 43.14 -13.49
CA ALA A 25 2.96 42.65 -12.97
C ALA A 25 3.00 42.45 -11.44
N GLY A 26 4.10 41.86 -10.92
CA GLY A 26 4.31 41.71 -9.47
C GLY A 26 4.40 43.01 -8.72
N TYR A 27 4.97 44.07 -9.33
CA TYR A 27 5.06 45.40 -8.73
C TYR A 27 3.69 46.10 -8.61
N PHE A 28 2.79 45.90 -9.58
CA PHE A 28 1.43 46.48 -9.54
C PHE A 28 0.48 45.73 -8.60
N ILE A 29 0.69 44.47 -8.32
CA ILE A 29 -0.14 43.66 -7.40
C ILE A 29 0.29 43.86 -5.93
N GLY A 30 1.51 44.31 -5.67
CA GLY A 30 2.10 44.46 -4.34
C GLY A 30 1.88 45.80 -3.62
N LYS A 31 1.05 46.72 -4.12
CA LYS A 31 0.78 47.96 -3.41
C LYS A 31 -0.27 47.75 -2.32
N PRO A 32 0.04 47.97 -1.02
CA PRO A 32 -0.97 47.92 0.04
C PRO A 32 -1.93 49.13 -0.13
N THR A 33 -3.18 48.83 -0.34
CA THR A 33 -4.25 49.83 -0.26
C THR A 33 -4.46 50.19 1.22
N ASN A 34 -4.05 51.42 1.59
CA ASN A 34 -4.43 52.04 2.84
C ASN A 34 -5.94 52.30 2.83
N GLN A 35 -6.70 51.41 3.48
CA GLN A 35 -8.08 51.72 3.85
C GLN A 35 -8.06 52.53 5.15
N GLN A 36 -8.49 53.77 5.06
CA GLN A 36 -8.83 54.61 6.20
C GLN A 36 -10.00 53.96 6.94
N ILE A 37 -9.74 53.58 8.17
CA ILE A 37 -10.78 53.12 9.11
C ILE A 37 -11.50 54.38 9.61
N SER A 38 -12.74 54.54 9.17
CA SER A 38 -13.66 55.55 9.70
C SER A 38 -14.01 55.19 11.14
N THR A 39 -13.70 56.11 12.04
CA THR A 39 -14.11 56.16 13.44
C THR A 39 -15.63 56.13 13.55
N SER A 40 -16.21 55.02 13.99
CA SER A 40 -17.58 54.94 14.49
C SER A 40 -17.58 55.05 16.01
N THR A 41 -18.32 56.00 16.44
CA THR A 41 -18.68 56.51 17.75
C THR A 41 -18.97 55.36 18.75
N HIS A 42 -18.19 55.28 19.81
CA HIS A 42 -18.50 54.47 20.97
C HIS A 42 -19.64 55.09 21.77
N GLN A 43 -20.73 54.34 21.87
CA GLN A 43 -21.75 54.60 22.91
C GLN A 43 -21.22 54.07 24.25
N HIS A 44 -21.30 54.93 25.23
CA HIS A 44 -21.00 54.64 26.62
C HIS A 44 -21.91 53.54 27.17
N ILE A 45 -21.33 52.49 27.65
CA ILE A 45 -21.92 51.65 28.68
C ILE A 45 -21.12 51.93 29.96
N ASN A 46 -21.75 52.60 30.89
CA ASN A 46 -21.28 52.78 32.25
C ASN A 46 -21.46 51.48 33.00
N GLU A 47 -20.38 50.80 33.32
CA GLU A 47 -20.31 50.00 34.52
C GLU A 47 -18.95 50.21 35.20
N SER A 48 -18.99 50.76 36.40
CA SER A 48 -17.85 51.09 37.23
C SER A 48 -17.29 49.84 37.89
N THR A 49 -16.23 49.26 37.33
CA THR A 49 -15.27 48.49 38.08
C THR A 49 -13.92 49.19 37.93
N ASN A 50 -13.52 49.87 38.97
CA ASN A 50 -12.25 50.58 39.06
C ASN A 50 -11.12 49.53 38.99
N PRO A 51 -10.31 49.42 37.92
CA PRO A 51 -9.23 48.46 37.84
C PRO A 51 -8.22 48.80 38.90
N SER A 52 -7.90 47.83 39.76
CA SER A 52 -7.03 48.05 40.92
C SER A 52 -5.55 48.26 40.60
N LYS A 53 -5.12 47.96 39.34
CA LYS A 53 -3.71 48.16 38.90
C LYS A 53 -3.65 48.48 37.37
N TRP A 54 -2.63 49.26 37.02
CA TRP A 54 -2.31 49.64 35.64
C TRP A 54 -0.89 49.18 35.31
N THR A 55 -0.66 48.66 34.08
CA THR A 55 0.66 48.18 33.63
C THR A 55 1.00 48.70 32.25
N CYS A 56 2.26 48.69 31.87
CA CYS A 56 2.73 49.03 30.53
C CYS A 56 2.83 47.77 29.67
N SER A 57 2.32 47.79 28.45
CA SER A 57 2.41 46.68 27.51
C SER A 57 3.85 46.28 27.15
N MET A 58 4.77 47.25 27.18
CA MET A 58 6.19 47.02 26.89
C MET A 58 7.03 46.72 28.12
N HIS A 59 6.58 47.14 29.30
CA HIS A 59 7.28 46.95 30.60
C HIS A 59 6.34 46.40 31.65
N PRO A 60 6.04 45.09 31.62
CA PRO A 60 5.06 44.45 32.50
C PRO A 60 5.41 44.55 34.03
N GLN A 61 6.66 44.81 34.31
CA GLN A 61 7.13 45.03 35.70
C GLN A 61 6.68 46.34 36.31
N ILE A 62 6.27 47.29 35.49
CA ILE A 62 5.72 48.60 35.96
C ILE A 62 4.24 48.38 36.25
N LYS A 63 3.88 48.43 37.53
CA LYS A 63 2.51 48.33 38.06
C LYS A 63 2.22 49.57 38.88
N GLN A 64 1.14 50.32 38.56
CA GLN A 64 0.69 51.50 39.27
C GLN A 64 -0.79 51.38 39.63
N ASP A 65 -1.18 52.01 40.72
CA ASP A 65 -2.58 52.00 41.22
C ASP A 65 -3.46 53.06 40.58
N LYS A 66 -2.92 53.83 39.61
CA LYS A 66 -3.63 54.92 38.94
C LYS A 66 -3.28 54.93 37.44
N PRO A 67 -4.24 55.39 36.59
CA PRO A 67 -3.94 55.62 35.19
C PRO A 67 -2.85 56.68 35.05
N GLY A 68 -1.95 56.50 34.05
CA GLY A 68 -0.83 57.40 33.84
C GLY A 68 0.10 56.94 32.73
N LYS A 69 1.28 57.55 32.64
CA LYS A 69 2.29 57.19 31.67
C LYS A 69 3.39 56.30 32.28
N CYS A 70 3.89 55.35 31.49
CA CYS A 70 5.00 54.51 31.90
C CYS A 70 6.27 55.38 32.10
N PRO A 71 6.96 55.29 33.27
CA PRO A 71 8.13 56.08 33.52
C PRO A 71 9.36 55.71 32.68
N ILE A 72 9.31 54.58 31.97
CA ILE A 72 10.42 54.10 31.14
C ILE A 72 10.23 54.50 29.68
N CYS A 73 9.01 54.38 29.11
CA CYS A 73 8.76 54.58 27.68
C CYS A 73 7.71 55.65 27.38
N ALA A 74 7.14 56.33 28.41
CA ALA A 74 6.14 57.38 28.32
C ALA A 74 4.81 56.98 27.60
N MET A 75 4.57 55.71 27.29
CA MET A 75 3.30 55.19 26.77
C MET A 75 2.25 55.13 27.87
N ASP A 76 0.98 55.29 27.50
CA ASP A 76 -0.12 55.22 28.44
C ASP A 76 -0.23 53.80 29.02
N LEU A 77 -0.46 53.75 30.36
CA LEU A 77 -0.67 52.50 31.06
C LEU A 77 -2.06 51.96 30.77
N ILE A 78 -2.15 50.65 30.55
CA ILE A 78 -3.39 49.91 30.37
C ILE A 78 -3.86 49.28 31.67
N PRO A 79 -5.17 49.23 31.97
CA PRO A 79 -5.67 48.59 33.15
C PRO A 79 -5.35 47.09 33.12
N VAL A 80 -4.76 46.57 34.21
CA VAL A 80 -4.65 45.12 34.43
C VAL A 80 -6.04 44.68 34.84
N THR A 81 -6.80 44.18 33.91
CA THR A 81 -7.99 43.39 34.23
C THR A 81 -7.46 42.10 34.86
N THR A 82 -7.41 42.06 36.18
CA THR A 82 -7.31 40.77 36.87
C THR A 82 -8.53 40.01 36.40
N MET A 83 -8.32 38.98 35.56
CA MET A 83 -9.32 37.96 35.44
C MET A 83 -9.51 37.41 36.86
N ASN A 84 -10.56 37.87 37.52
CA ASN A 84 -10.96 37.31 38.79
C ASN A 84 -11.28 35.83 38.50
N THR A 85 -10.44 34.98 38.96
CA THR A 85 -10.79 33.59 39.31
C THR A 85 -11.72 33.68 40.52
N GLU A 86 -12.92 34.18 40.35
CA GLU A 86 -14.00 34.03 41.33
C GLU A 86 -14.58 32.64 41.15
N GLY A 87 -13.95 31.69 41.80
CA GLY A 87 -14.39 30.32 41.94
C GLY A 87 -13.47 29.66 42.98
N ALA A 88 -13.99 29.52 44.20
CA ALA A 88 -13.29 28.96 45.33
C ALA A 88 -12.88 27.48 45.22
N ASP A 89 -12.84 26.92 43.99
CA ASP A 89 -12.48 25.54 43.67
C ASP A 89 -11.66 25.40 42.37
N ALA A 90 -10.84 26.40 42.02
CA ALA A 90 -9.94 26.25 40.84
C ALA A 90 -8.74 25.40 41.27
N ASP A 91 -8.60 24.22 40.66
CA ASP A 91 -7.41 23.39 40.78
C ASP A 91 -6.18 24.19 40.30
N PRO A 92 -5.05 24.19 41.02
CA PRO A 92 -3.82 24.85 40.60
C PRO A 92 -3.32 24.47 39.17
N TYR A 93 -3.79 23.35 38.65
CA TYR A 93 -3.46 22.81 37.35
C TYR A 93 -4.55 23.07 36.27
N GLU A 94 -5.60 23.86 36.61
CA GLU A 94 -6.66 24.23 35.67
C GLU A 94 -6.23 25.44 34.82
N ILE A 95 -6.27 25.30 33.50
CA ILE A 95 -6.01 26.37 32.54
C ILE A 95 -7.34 26.85 32.01
N VAL A 96 -7.71 28.09 32.30
CA VAL A 96 -8.91 28.73 31.78
C VAL A 96 -8.53 29.61 30.59
N ILE A 97 -9.19 29.39 29.46
CA ILE A 97 -8.93 30.12 28.21
C ILE A 97 -10.23 30.85 27.80
N SER A 98 -10.11 32.08 27.34
CA SER A 98 -11.29 32.79 26.80
C SER A 98 -11.77 32.12 25.51
N GLU A 99 -13.08 32.17 25.24
CA GLU A 99 -13.70 31.58 24.06
C GLU A 99 -13.02 32.06 22.75
N SER A 100 -12.77 33.40 22.67
CA SER A 100 -12.05 33.96 21.54
C SER A 100 -10.60 33.48 21.39
N ALA A 101 -9.91 33.19 22.49
CA ALA A 101 -8.56 32.65 22.44
C ALA A 101 -8.56 31.17 22.03
N ALA A 102 -9.55 30.41 22.45
CA ALA A 102 -9.73 29.00 22.07
C ALA A 102 -10.04 28.86 20.57
N GLU A 103 -10.89 29.74 20.04
CA GLU A 103 -11.20 29.85 18.62
C GLU A 103 -9.97 30.24 17.79
N LEU A 104 -9.22 31.28 18.21
CA LEU A 104 -8.00 31.70 17.53
C LEU A 104 -6.92 30.64 17.52
N ALA A 105 -6.80 29.86 18.60
CA ALA A 105 -5.86 28.75 18.73
C ALA A 105 -6.36 27.49 18.01
N ASN A 106 -7.60 27.47 17.50
CA ASN A 106 -8.25 26.32 16.85
C ASN A 106 -8.14 25.04 17.71
N ILE A 107 -8.43 25.17 19.01
CA ILE A 107 -8.38 24.04 19.93
C ILE A 107 -9.50 23.08 19.59
N GLN A 108 -9.12 21.88 19.19
CA GLN A 108 -10.06 20.78 18.92
C GLN A 108 -10.04 19.81 20.08
N SER A 109 -11.20 19.38 20.54
CA SER A 109 -11.33 18.38 21.56
C SER A 109 -11.90 17.08 21.01
N VAL A 110 -11.46 15.95 21.58
CA VAL A 110 -11.88 14.60 21.20
C VAL A 110 -12.39 13.88 22.44
N VAL A 111 -13.53 13.21 22.28
CA VAL A 111 -14.07 12.36 23.36
C VAL A 111 -13.27 11.06 23.42
N VAL A 112 -12.78 10.73 24.60
CA VAL A 112 -12.06 9.49 24.88
C VAL A 112 -13.02 8.32 24.77
N SER A 113 -12.67 7.36 23.93
CA SER A 113 -13.46 6.15 23.70
C SER A 113 -12.63 4.90 23.96
N LYS A 114 -13.27 3.87 24.45
CA LYS A 114 -12.68 2.55 24.52
C LYS A 114 -12.87 1.84 23.18
N GLY A 115 -11.87 1.12 22.75
CA GLY A 115 -11.89 0.37 21.51
C GLY A 115 -10.94 -0.82 21.52
N ILE A 116 -11.11 -1.69 20.55
CA ILE A 116 -10.11 -2.72 20.27
C ILE A 116 -9.00 -2.03 19.47
N PRO A 117 -7.80 -1.92 20.05
CA PRO A 117 -6.71 -1.27 19.37
C PRO A 117 -6.38 -1.98 18.07
N LYS A 118 -6.32 -1.23 16.98
CA LYS A 118 -5.93 -1.71 15.66
C LYS A 118 -4.70 -0.97 15.18
N LYS A 119 -3.73 -1.71 14.69
CA LYS A 119 -2.59 -1.13 13.99
C LYS A 119 -2.87 -1.18 12.48
N SER A 120 -2.86 -0.03 11.82
CA SER A 120 -2.93 0.07 10.37
C SER A 120 -1.54 -0.03 9.77
N ILE A 121 -1.32 -1.03 8.94
CA ILE A 121 -0.04 -1.31 8.30
C ILE A 121 -0.21 -1.08 6.80
N TYR A 122 0.57 -0.16 6.24
CA TYR A 122 0.59 0.13 4.81
C TYR A 122 1.66 -0.70 4.13
N LEU A 123 1.25 -1.51 3.18
CA LEU A 123 2.12 -2.41 2.46
C LEU A 123 2.16 -2.04 0.99
N GLN A 124 3.35 -2.08 0.40
CA GLN A 124 3.55 -1.96 -1.03
C GLN A 124 4.02 -3.30 -1.59
N GLY A 125 3.61 -3.60 -2.82
CA GLY A 125 3.96 -4.87 -3.41
C GLY A 125 3.75 -4.92 -4.90
N LYS A 126 3.89 -6.14 -5.44
CA LYS A 126 3.70 -6.42 -6.85
C LYS A 126 2.92 -7.71 -7.05
N VAL A 127 2.16 -7.74 -8.13
CA VAL A 127 1.58 -8.97 -8.64
C VAL A 127 2.69 -9.87 -9.18
N GLN A 128 2.69 -11.12 -8.78
CA GLN A 128 3.59 -12.15 -9.29
C GLN A 128 2.78 -13.35 -9.77
N ALA A 129 3.35 -14.06 -10.71
CA ALA A 129 2.76 -15.30 -11.16
C ALA A 129 2.88 -16.39 -10.08
N ASP A 130 1.87 -17.23 -9.94
CA ASP A 130 1.97 -18.41 -9.08
C ASP A 130 2.95 -19.42 -9.72
N GLU A 131 4.13 -19.56 -9.13
CA GLU A 131 5.20 -20.45 -9.64
C GLU A 131 4.77 -21.90 -9.77
N ARG A 132 3.77 -22.34 -9.00
CA ARG A 132 3.22 -23.70 -9.07
C ARG A 132 2.45 -23.95 -10.36
N ASN A 133 2.01 -22.89 -11.03
CA ASN A 133 1.24 -22.94 -12.27
C ASN A 133 2.13 -22.73 -13.50
N ILE A 134 3.45 -22.87 -13.36
CA ILE A 134 4.40 -22.84 -14.45
C ILE A 134 4.56 -24.26 -15.00
N ALA A 135 4.37 -24.41 -16.31
CA ALA A 135 4.64 -25.65 -17.02
C ALA A 135 5.84 -25.46 -17.96
N VAL A 136 6.81 -26.35 -17.81
CA VAL A 136 7.96 -26.44 -18.74
C VAL A 136 7.71 -27.64 -19.65
N ILE A 137 7.52 -27.38 -20.92
CA ILE A 137 7.30 -28.38 -21.93
C ILE A 137 8.65 -28.75 -22.53
N THR A 138 9.04 -30.01 -22.33
CA THR A 138 10.31 -30.57 -22.82
C THR A 138 10.03 -31.60 -23.92
N ALA A 139 10.98 -31.75 -24.84
CA ALA A 139 10.96 -32.85 -25.78
C ALA A 139 11.09 -34.20 -25.05
N ARG A 140 10.19 -35.14 -25.30
CA ARG A 140 10.20 -36.47 -24.71
C ARG A 140 10.98 -37.51 -25.54
N PHE A 141 11.27 -37.13 -26.76
CA PHE A 141 12.05 -37.90 -27.71
C PHE A 141 12.86 -36.97 -28.61
N GLY A 142 13.92 -37.49 -29.23
CA GLY A 142 14.73 -36.74 -30.18
C GLY A 142 14.01 -36.55 -31.53
N GLY A 143 14.26 -35.43 -32.20
CA GLY A 143 13.67 -35.16 -33.50
C GLY A 143 13.89 -33.75 -34.00
N ARG A 144 13.35 -33.48 -35.19
CA ARG A 144 13.38 -32.14 -35.82
C ARG A 144 12.02 -31.47 -35.71
N ILE A 145 12.03 -30.18 -35.33
CA ILE A 145 10.81 -29.33 -35.32
C ILE A 145 10.41 -29.03 -36.76
N GLU A 146 9.28 -29.55 -37.22
CA GLU A 146 8.76 -29.33 -38.56
C GLU A 146 7.86 -28.10 -38.63
N GLU A 147 6.97 -27.95 -37.65
CA GLU A 147 6.05 -26.81 -37.58
C GLU A 147 5.95 -26.29 -36.18
N LEU A 148 5.73 -24.99 -36.07
CA LEU A 148 5.45 -24.29 -34.83
C LEU A 148 4.10 -23.58 -34.96
N PHE A 149 3.23 -23.82 -33.98
CA PHE A 149 1.93 -23.16 -33.87
C PHE A 149 1.98 -21.99 -32.87
N VAL A 150 2.99 -22.01 -31.99
CA VAL A 150 3.30 -20.92 -31.08
C VAL A 150 4.38 -20.05 -31.71
N ASN A 151 3.98 -18.88 -32.20
CA ASN A 151 4.85 -18.01 -33.00
C ASN A 151 5.55 -16.91 -32.17
N PHE A 152 4.95 -16.50 -31.05
CA PHE A 152 5.48 -15.41 -30.21
C PHE A 152 5.23 -15.66 -28.73
N THR A 153 6.04 -15.00 -27.90
CA THR A 153 5.87 -14.96 -26.43
C THR A 153 4.65 -14.11 -26.07
N GLY A 154 3.89 -14.54 -25.07
CA GLY A 154 2.61 -13.92 -24.69
C GLY A 154 1.40 -14.52 -25.40
N GLN A 155 1.61 -15.41 -26.40
CA GLN A 155 0.51 -16.11 -27.07
C GLN A 155 -0.28 -16.93 -26.06
N ASP A 156 -1.61 -16.85 -26.15
CA ASP A 156 -2.55 -17.62 -25.36
C ASP A 156 -2.73 -19.01 -25.96
N VAL A 157 -2.72 -20.05 -25.15
CA VAL A 157 -2.82 -21.44 -25.58
C VAL A 157 -3.76 -22.18 -24.64
N ARG A 158 -4.61 -23.04 -25.18
CA ARG A 158 -5.54 -23.88 -24.43
C ARG A 158 -4.92 -25.27 -24.15
N LYS A 159 -5.33 -25.88 -23.07
CA LYS A 159 -4.95 -27.27 -22.75
C LYS A 159 -5.34 -28.18 -23.92
N GLY A 160 -4.38 -29.01 -24.39
CA GLY A 160 -4.55 -29.90 -25.52
C GLY A 160 -4.35 -29.25 -26.89
N GLU A 161 -4.06 -27.96 -26.95
CA GLU A 161 -3.75 -27.25 -28.21
C GLU A 161 -2.34 -27.63 -28.69
N LYS A 162 -2.16 -27.67 -30.02
CA LYS A 162 -0.88 -27.99 -30.65
C LYS A 162 0.12 -26.84 -30.48
N LEU A 163 1.30 -27.16 -29.98
CA LEU A 163 2.41 -26.20 -29.82
C LEU A 163 3.42 -26.31 -30.95
N ALA A 164 3.77 -27.53 -31.28
CA ALA A 164 4.73 -27.85 -32.34
C ALA A 164 4.45 -29.22 -32.93
N THR A 165 4.96 -29.45 -34.13
CA THR A 165 5.02 -30.80 -34.75
C THR A 165 6.47 -31.21 -34.88
N ILE A 166 6.79 -32.43 -34.42
CA ILE A 166 8.14 -33.01 -34.43
C ILE A 166 8.18 -34.22 -35.35
N TYR A 167 9.18 -34.27 -36.20
CA TYR A 167 9.57 -35.50 -36.94
C TYR A 167 10.58 -36.26 -36.10
N SER A 168 10.29 -37.51 -35.76
CA SER A 168 11.19 -38.39 -34.97
C SER A 168 11.32 -39.79 -35.57
N PRO A 169 12.51 -40.16 -36.07
CA PRO A 169 12.76 -41.50 -36.52
C PRO A 169 12.57 -42.59 -35.44
N ASP A 170 12.96 -42.26 -34.18
CA ASP A 170 12.82 -43.19 -33.06
C ASP A 170 11.36 -43.49 -32.75
N LEU A 171 10.50 -42.45 -32.85
CA LEU A 171 9.08 -42.62 -32.61
C LEU A 171 8.40 -43.39 -33.75
N VAL A 172 8.84 -43.24 -34.99
CA VAL A 172 8.38 -44.03 -36.12
C VAL A 172 8.71 -45.50 -35.91
N THR A 173 9.92 -45.81 -35.39
CA THR A 173 10.34 -47.17 -35.08
C THR A 173 9.49 -47.77 -33.96
N ALA A 174 9.27 -47.03 -32.87
CA ALA A 174 8.45 -47.49 -31.75
C ALA A 174 6.98 -47.75 -32.15
N GLN A 175 6.43 -46.98 -33.11
CA GLN A 175 5.11 -47.24 -33.65
C GLN A 175 5.06 -48.54 -34.47
N ARG A 176 6.09 -48.84 -35.29
CA ARG A 176 6.19 -50.11 -35.99
C ARG A 176 6.20 -51.26 -34.99
N GLU A 177 6.98 -51.15 -33.89
CA GLU A 177 6.99 -52.11 -32.81
C GLU A 177 5.57 -52.32 -32.20
N LEU A 178 4.81 -51.17 -32.01
CA LEU A 178 3.44 -51.25 -31.51
C LEU A 178 2.52 -51.99 -32.50
N LEU A 179 2.55 -51.65 -33.79
CA LEU A 179 1.72 -52.28 -34.81
C LEU A 179 1.99 -53.75 -34.96
N GLU A 180 3.26 -54.14 -34.86
CA GLU A 180 3.62 -55.57 -34.81
C GLU A 180 3.08 -56.25 -33.55
N ALA A 181 3.16 -55.59 -32.36
CA ALA A 181 2.66 -56.12 -31.12
C ALA A 181 1.12 -56.25 -31.06
N VAL A 182 0.38 -55.41 -31.81
CA VAL A 182 -1.10 -55.49 -31.92
C VAL A 182 -1.54 -56.86 -32.46
N ALA A 183 -0.81 -57.41 -33.44
CA ALA A 183 -1.10 -58.76 -33.96
C ALA A 183 -1.05 -59.87 -32.92
N PHE A 184 -0.34 -59.64 -31.82
CA PHE A 184 -0.19 -60.61 -30.73
C PHE A 184 -0.90 -60.18 -29.45
N LYS A 185 -1.82 -59.22 -29.52
CA LYS A 185 -2.52 -58.65 -28.38
C LYS A 185 -3.21 -59.69 -27.51
N ASP A 186 -3.88 -60.65 -28.12
CA ASP A 186 -4.64 -61.69 -27.41
C ASP A 186 -3.75 -62.86 -26.98
N SER A 187 -2.70 -63.19 -27.75
CA SER A 187 -1.81 -64.31 -27.46
C SER A 187 -0.67 -63.95 -26.50
N ARG A 188 -0.20 -62.70 -26.53
CA ARG A 188 0.91 -62.18 -25.71
C ARG A 188 0.61 -60.78 -25.18
N PRO A 189 -0.39 -60.61 -24.30
CA PRO A 189 -0.82 -59.29 -23.83
C PRO A 189 0.28 -58.55 -23.05
N SER A 190 1.24 -59.25 -22.45
CA SER A 190 2.36 -58.61 -21.75
C SER A 190 3.30 -57.87 -22.71
N LEU A 191 3.58 -58.38 -23.88
CA LEU A 191 4.40 -57.77 -24.90
C LEU A 191 3.70 -56.51 -25.46
N TYR A 192 2.43 -56.62 -25.81
CA TYR A 192 1.63 -55.50 -26.28
C TYR A 192 1.60 -54.35 -25.24
N ASN A 193 1.32 -54.66 -23.97
CA ASN A 193 1.29 -53.67 -22.91
C ASN A 193 2.66 -53.01 -22.67
N ALA A 194 3.77 -53.74 -22.79
CA ALA A 194 5.12 -53.21 -22.65
C ALA A 194 5.41 -52.14 -23.72
N VAL A 195 5.10 -52.43 -25.00
CA VAL A 195 5.31 -51.49 -26.10
C VAL A 195 4.38 -50.28 -25.97
N ARG A 196 3.12 -50.52 -25.61
CA ARG A 196 2.16 -49.44 -25.35
C ARG A 196 2.62 -48.53 -24.23
N ASN A 197 3.15 -49.10 -23.14
CA ASN A 197 3.70 -48.32 -22.04
C ASN A 197 4.95 -47.51 -22.44
N LYS A 198 5.80 -48.03 -23.35
CA LYS A 198 6.95 -47.30 -23.92
C LYS A 198 6.49 -46.01 -24.57
N LEU A 199 5.40 -46.01 -25.36
CA LEU A 199 4.83 -44.83 -25.99
C LEU A 199 4.19 -43.87 -24.95
N LYS A 200 3.57 -44.42 -23.91
CA LYS A 200 3.05 -43.61 -22.78
C LYS A 200 4.15 -42.87 -22.04
N LEU A 201 5.32 -43.48 -21.86
CA LEU A 201 6.50 -42.82 -21.26
C LEU A 201 6.99 -41.61 -22.08
N TRP A 202 6.70 -41.61 -23.37
CA TRP A 202 6.95 -40.45 -24.25
C TRP A 202 5.79 -39.47 -24.30
N ASP A 203 4.87 -39.51 -23.31
CA ASP A 203 3.68 -38.62 -23.17
C ASP A 203 2.66 -38.74 -24.33
N LEU A 204 2.68 -39.84 -25.10
CA LEU A 204 1.57 -40.07 -26.03
C LEU A 204 0.31 -40.41 -25.24
N THR A 205 -0.76 -39.72 -25.54
CA THR A 205 -2.08 -39.97 -24.94
C THR A 205 -2.64 -41.32 -25.41
N ASP A 206 -3.49 -41.95 -24.60
CA ASP A 206 -4.16 -43.20 -24.99
C ASP A 206 -4.91 -43.08 -26.31
N LYS A 207 -5.49 -41.87 -26.57
CA LYS A 207 -6.15 -41.55 -27.83
C LYS A 207 -5.17 -41.63 -29.01
N GLN A 208 -4.03 -40.93 -28.92
CA GLN A 208 -3.00 -40.98 -29.96
C GLN A 208 -2.49 -42.38 -30.25
N ILE A 209 -2.27 -43.18 -29.19
CA ILE A 209 -1.84 -44.57 -29.34
C ILE A 209 -2.93 -45.39 -30.03
N SER A 210 -4.19 -45.26 -29.63
CA SER A 210 -5.30 -45.97 -30.26
C SER A 210 -5.53 -45.54 -31.73
N ASP A 211 -5.31 -44.27 -32.03
CA ASP A 211 -5.39 -43.72 -33.43
C ASP A 211 -4.28 -44.36 -34.31
N ILE A 212 -3.10 -44.61 -33.76
CA ILE A 212 -2.01 -45.35 -34.45
C ILE A 212 -2.43 -46.77 -34.73
N GLU A 213 -2.96 -47.48 -33.69
CA GLU A 213 -3.45 -48.85 -33.82
C GLU A 213 -4.54 -48.98 -34.85
N LEU A 214 -5.52 -48.06 -34.87
CA LEU A 214 -6.63 -48.04 -35.84
C LEU A 214 -6.20 -47.73 -37.27
N ARG A 215 -5.18 -46.87 -37.44
CA ARG A 215 -4.65 -46.51 -38.75
C ARG A 215 -3.86 -47.64 -39.40
N GLY A 216 -3.18 -48.46 -38.60
CA GLY A 216 -2.36 -49.56 -39.07
C GLY A 216 -1.04 -49.14 -39.74
N GLU A 217 -0.73 -47.86 -39.76
CA GLU A 217 0.48 -47.31 -40.37
C GLU A 217 1.16 -46.32 -39.41
N PRO A 218 2.51 -46.26 -39.36
CA PRO A 218 3.24 -45.33 -38.56
C PRO A 218 3.09 -43.89 -39.06
N GLN A 219 2.97 -42.97 -38.14
CA GLN A 219 2.90 -41.52 -38.43
C GLN A 219 4.32 -40.95 -38.26
N ASN A 220 4.71 -40.11 -39.25
CA ASN A 220 6.02 -39.49 -39.23
C ASN A 220 6.11 -38.25 -38.34
N TYR A 221 4.99 -37.55 -38.18
CA TYR A 221 4.90 -36.28 -37.49
C TYR A 221 4.05 -36.36 -36.25
N PHE A 222 4.55 -35.79 -35.13
CA PHE A 222 3.91 -35.85 -33.85
C PHE A 222 3.63 -34.44 -33.32
N ASP A 223 2.44 -34.26 -32.86
CA ASP A 223 2.01 -33.02 -32.25
C ASP A 223 2.39 -33.00 -30.78
N VAL A 224 3.14 -32.01 -30.38
CA VAL A 224 3.39 -31.65 -28.98
C VAL A 224 2.20 -30.81 -28.53
N LEU A 225 1.46 -31.32 -27.55
CA LEU A 225 0.25 -30.69 -27.04
C LEU A 225 0.54 -29.94 -25.73
N SER A 226 -0.21 -28.87 -25.49
CA SER A 226 -0.10 -28.14 -24.23
C SER A 226 -0.73 -28.92 -23.08
N PRO A 227 -0.03 -29.12 -21.94
CA PRO A 227 -0.59 -29.77 -20.76
C PRO A 227 -1.52 -28.85 -19.95
N ILE A 228 -1.41 -27.54 -20.13
CA ILE A 228 -2.19 -26.52 -19.41
C ILE A 228 -2.79 -25.51 -20.39
N SER A 229 -3.78 -24.74 -19.91
CA SER A 229 -4.19 -23.48 -20.56
C SER A 229 -3.40 -22.35 -19.93
N GLY A 230 -2.93 -21.38 -20.74
CA GLY A 230 -2.17 -20.25 -20.24
C GLY A 230 -1.36 -19.56 -21.33
N ASN A 231 -0.45 -18.70 -20.92
CA ASN A 231 0.35 -17.89 -21.83
C ASN A 231 1.78 -18.44 -21.95
N VAL A 232 2.32 -18.37 -23.15
CA VAL A 232 3.71 -18.76 -23.41
C VAL A 232 4.65 -17.66 -22.90
N ILE A 233 5.49 -17.99 -21.92
CA ILE A 233 6.49 -17.07 -21.37
C ILE A 233 7.74 -17.06 -22.22
N MET A 234 8.18 -18.25 -22.64
CA MET A 234 9.42 -18.44 -23.41
C MET A 234 9.23 -19.54 -24.46
N ARG A 235 9.81 -19.30 -25.60
CA ARG A 235 9.96 -20.27 -26.69
C ARG A 235 11.46 -20.47 -26.93
N HIS A 236 11.93 -21.71 -26.78
CA HIS A 236 13.36 -22.07 -26.88
C HIS A 236 13.71 -22.71 -28.21
N VAL A 237 12.75 -22.96 -29.08
CA VAL A 237 12.94 -23.68 -30.34
C VAL A 237 12.40 -22.90 -31.53
N ALA A 238 13.02 -23.13 -32.68
CA ALA A 238 12.61 -22.61 -33.96
C ALA A 238 12.26 -23.75 -34.95
N LYS A 239 11.56 -23.42 -36.01
CA LYS A 239 11.30 -24.36 -37.10
C LYS A 239 12.63 -24.82 -37.74
N GLY A 240 12.82 -26.13 -37.88
CA GLY A 240 14.03 -26.76 -38.37
C GLY A 240 15.04 -27.16 -37.31
N ASP A 241 14.88 -26.72 -36.07
CA ASP A 241 15.79 -27.10 -34.98
C ASP A 241 15.73 -28.60 -34.69
N TYR A 242 16.87 -29.18 -34.38
CA TYR A 242 16.97 -30.52 -33.84
C TYR A 242 16.98 -30.49 -32.31
N VAL A 243 16.06 -31.25 -31.71
CA VAL A 243 15.93 -31.35 -30.25
C VAL A 243 16.27 -32.76 -29.81
N LYS A 244 16.83 -32.87 -28.60
CA LYS A 244 17.09 -34.15 -27.90
C LYS A 244 16.05 -34.33 -26.81
N GLU A 245 15.91 -35.55 -26.31
CA GLU A 245 15.14 -35.83 -25.09
C GLU A 245 15.57 -34.88 -23.96
N GLY A 246 14.61 -34.28 -23.23
CA GLY A 246 14.86 -33.35 -22.16
C GLY A 246 15.07 -31.88 -22.60
N THR A 247 15.23 -31.61 -23.91
CA THR A 247 15.35 -30.23 -24.40
C THR A 247 14.08 -29.44 -24.10
N THR A 248 14.20 -28.29 -23.43
CA THR A 248 13.07 -27.38 -23.18
C THR A 248 12.59 -26.76 -24.50
N LEU A 249 11.30 -26.94 -24.80
CA LEU A 249 10.65 -26.38 -25.98
C LEU A 249 9.96 -25.06 -25.66
N PHE A 250 9.08 -25.08 -24.64
CA PHE A 250 8.29 -23.95 -24.24
C PHE A 250 8.23 -23.86 -22.71
N LYS A 251 8.09 -22.63 -22.21
CA LYS A 251 7.73 -22.36 -20.83
C LYS A 251 6.40 -21.60 -20.84
N MET A 252 5.42 -22.12 -20.14
CA MET A 252 4.06 -21.59 -20.09
C MET A 252 3.65 -21.29 -18.65
N ILE A 253 2.67 -20.42 -18.49
CA ILE A 253 2.13 -20.05 -17.18
C ILE A 253 0.62 -19.90 -17.26
N ASP A 254 -0.06 -20.43 -16.25
CA ASP A 254 -1.47 -20.20 -16.02
C ASP A 254 -1.62 -19.01 -15.05
N LEU A 255 -2.21 -17.91 -15.53
CA LEU A 255 -2.46 -16.69 -14.77
C LEU A 255 -3.86 -16.63 -14.19
N SER A 256 -4.61 -17.72 -14.16
CA SER A 256 -5.95 -17.78 -13.56
C SER A 256 -5.93 -17.53 -12.04
N LYS A 257 -4.77 -17.77 -11.42
CA LYS A 257 -4.44 -17.40 -10.05
C LYS A 257 -3.07 -16.72 -10.04
N VAL A 258 -2.99 -15.65 -9.28
CA VAL A 258 -1.76 -14.87 -9.11
C VAL A 258 -1.46 -14.68 -7.63
N TRP A 259 -0.22 -14.40 -7.34
CA TRP A 259 0.20 -13.94 -6.03
C TRP A 259 0.35 -12.43 -6.05
N VAL A 260 0.01 -11.79 -4.95
CA VAL A 260 0.44 -10.42 -4.68
C VAL A 260 1.44 -10.51 -3.53
N MET A 261 2.66 -10.09 -3.82
CA MET A 261 3.77 -10.13 -2.88
C MET A 261 3.96 -8.73 -2.34
N PHE A 262 3.64 -8.54 -1.07
CA PHE A 262 3.83 -7.29 -0.36
C PHE A 262 5.13 -7.29 0.44
N ASP A 263 5.72 -6.11 0.58
CA ASP A 263 6.90 -5.86 1.38
C ASP A 263 6.47 -5.35 2.76
N ALA A 264 6.77 -6.13 3.82
CA ALA A 264 6.54 -5.72 5.19
C ALA A 264 7.88 -5.44 5.88
N TYR A 265 7.98 -4.29 6.54
CA TYR A 265 9.16 -3.95 7.33
C TYR A 265 9.27 -4.81 8.58
N GLU A 266 10.49 -5.03 9.05
CA GLU A 266 10.80 -5.80 10.26
C GLU A 266 9.98 -5.34 11.48
N SER A 267 9.75 -4.03 11.62
CA SER A 267 8.94 -3.44 12.68
C SER A 267 7.45 -3.80 12.63
N ASP A 268 6.95 -4.20 11.45
CA ASP A 268 5.55 -4.52 11.24
C ASP A 268 5.25 -6.01 11.31
N LEU A 269 6.28 -6.85 11.12
CA LEU A 269 6.13 -8.32 11.13
C LEU A 269 5.48 -8.90 12.40
N PRO A 270 5.76 -8.39 13.61
CA PRO A 270 5.11 -8.91 14.83
C PRO A 270 3.59 -8.74 14.84
N TRP A 271 3.07 -7.88 13.98
CA TRP A 271 1.66 -7.52 13.89
C TRP A 271 0.91 -8.19 12.73
N ILE A 272 1.58 -9.04 11.96
CA ILE A 272 1.01 -9.67 10.76
C ILE A 272 1.00 -11.18 10.96
N GLU A 273 -0.18 -11.77 10.81
CA GLU A 273 -0.35 -13.21 10.91
C GLU A 273 -0.90 -13.82 9.62
N VAL A 274 -0.62 -15.11 9.42
CA VAL A 274 -1.24 -15.86 8.33
C VAL A 274 -2.74 -15.95 8.57
N GLY A 275 -3.53 -15.53 7.60
CA GLY A 275 -4.99 -15.47 7.70
C GLY A 275 -5.54 -14.06 7.84
N ASP A 276 -4.70 -13.08 8.14
CA ASP A 276 -5.11 -11.67 8.20
C ASP A 276 -5.68 -11.19 6.89
N LYS A 277 -6.72 -10.35 7.00
CA LYS A 277 -7.36 -9.73 5.84
C LYS A 277 -6.51 -8.57 5.35
N VAL A 278 -6.24 -8.58 4.06
CA VAL A 278 -5.52 -7.51 3.36
C VAL A 278 -6.46 -6.92 2.32
N ASP A 279 -6.75 -5.63 2.45
CA ASP A 279 -7.47 -4.87 1.44
C ASP A 279 -6.45 -4.09 0.60
N PHE A 280 -6.52 -4.22 -0.73
CA PHE A 280 -5.49 -3.64 -1.60
C PHE A 280 -6.06 -3.15 -2.92
N THR A 281 -5.33 -2.21 -3.52
CA THR A 281 -5.61 -1.64 -4.84
C THR A 281 -4.46 -1.90 -5.79
N ILE A 282 -4.77 -1.99 -7.07
CA ILE A 282 -3.77 -2.12 -8.14
C ILE A 282 -3.74 -0.80 -8.91
N GLN A 283 -2.58 -0.18 -9.02
CA GLN A 283 -2.43 1.13 -9.68
C GLN A 283 -2.92 1.14 -11.13
N ALA A 284 -2.75 0.03 -11.83
CA ALA A 284 -3.18 -0.12 -13.22
C ALA A 284 -4.70 -0.34 -13.38
N LEU A 285 -5.45 -0.55 -12.29
CA LEU A 285 -6.89 -0.83 -12.28
C LEU A 285 -7.61 0.13 -11.32
N PRO A 286 -7.70 1.42 -11.67
CA PRO A 286 -8.29 2.42 -10.79
C PRO A 286 -9.77 2.12 -10.53
N GLY A 287 -10.20 2.29 -9.27
CA GLY A 287 -11.59 2.06 -8.85
C GLY A 287 -11.95 0.60 -8.61
N GLN A 288 -10.98 -0.31 -8.62
CA GLN A 288 -11.18 -1.70 -8.24
C GLN A 288 -10.46 -2.00 -6.92
N ASP A 289 -11.23 -2.36 -5.91
CA ASP A 289 -10.73 -2.79 -4.62
C ASP A 289 -10.70 -4.31 -4.57
N PHE A 290 -9.60 -4.83 -4.08
CA PHE A 290 -9.38 -6.26 -3.91
C PHE A 290 -9.23 -6.57 -2.42
N SER A 291 -9.72 -7.73 -2.02
CA SER A 291 -9.57 -8.23 -0.66
C SER A 291 -9.17 -9.69 -0.68
N ALA A 292 -8.15 -10.03 0.07
CA ALA A 292 -7.72 -11.41 0.22
C ALA A 292 -7.05 -11.63 1.58
N LYS A 293 -6.62 -12.86 1.87
CA LYS A 293 -5.98 -13.20 3.13
C LYS A 293 -4.50 -13.47 2.94
N VAL A 294 -3.71 -13.11 3.94
CA VAL A 294 -2.30 -13.52 4.02
C VAL A 294 -2.21 -15.04 3.96
N SER A 295 -1.57 -15.57 2.93
CA SER A 295 -1.42 -17.01 2.72
C SER A 295 -0.06 -17.54 3.17
N TYR A 296 0.94 -16.66 3.25
CA TYR A 296 2.30 -17.01 3.64
C TYR A 296 3.10 -15.75 3.99
N ILE A 297 3.97 -15.87 4.97
CA ILE A 297 4.95 -14.86 5.37
C ILE A 297 6.33 -15.48 5.17
N ASP A 298 7.20 -14.83 4.42
CA ASP A 298 8.56 -15.32 4.18
C ASP A 298 9.34 -15.28 5.48
N PRO A 299 9.96 -16.42 5.91
CA PRO A 299 10.79 -16.44 7.11
C PRO A 299 12.13 -15.69 6.95
N PHE A 300 12.48 -15.30 5.74
CA PHE A 300 13.72 -14.57 5.46
C PHE A 300 13.47 -13.08 5.26
N ILE A 301 14.24 -12.27 5.97
CA ILE A 301 14.27 -10.82 5.77
C ILE A 301 15.39 -10.51 4.77
N ASN A 302 15.08 -9.71 3.76
CA ASN A 302 16.08 -9.21 2.83
C ASN A 302 17.02 -8.26 3.58
N ALA A 303 18.32 -8.57 3.59
CA ALA A 303 19.32 -7.83 4.35
C ALA A 303 19.52 -6.37 3.87
N GLU A 304 19.28 -6.10 2.59
CA GLU A 304 19.47 -4.76 1.99
C GLU A 304 18.27 -3.86 2.25
N THR A 305 17.05 -4.41 2.08
CA THR A 305 15.80 -3.63 2.17
C THR A 305 15.13 -3.71 3.52
N ARG A 306 15.54 -4.65 4.39
CA ARG A 306 14.96 -4.93 5.72
C ARG A 306 13.46 -5.24 5.66
N VAL A 307 13.00 -5.88 4.59
CA VAL A 307 11.62 -6.30 4.42
C VAL A 307 11.53 -7.82 4.31
N ALA A 308 10.42 -8.37 4.81
CA ALA A 308 9.98 -9.74 4.52
C ALA A 308 8.83 -9.70 3.51
N LYS A 309 8.75 -10.74 2.67
CA LYS A 309 7.67 -10.86 1.68
C LYS A 309 6.43 -11.49 2.31
N ILE A 310 5.29 -10.82 2.13
CA ILE A 310 3.97 -11.33 2.51
C ILE A 310 3.22 -11.70 1.25
N ARG A 311 2.80 -12.95 1.17
CA ARG A 311 2.09 -13.48 0.01
C ARG A 311 0.60 -13.53 0.26
N VAL A 312 -0.14 -13.00 -0.69
CA VAL A 312 -1.59 -13.08 -0.79
C VAL A 312 -1.94 -13.78 -2.11
N SER A 313 -2.81 -14.77 -2.07
CA SER A 313 -3.27 -15.50 -3.27
C SER A 313 -4.59 -14.94 -3.76
N VAL A 314 -4.66 -14.60 -5.04
CA VAL A 314 -5.80 -13.92 -5.65
C VAL A 314 -6.27 -14.67 -6.89
N SER A 315 -7.58 -14.86 -7.02
CA SER A 315 -8.20 -15.41 -8.23
C SER A 315 -8.24 -14.35 -9.33
N ASN A 316 -7.86 -14.72 -10.54
CA ASN A 316 -7.75 -13.81 -11.69
C ASN A 316 -8.45 -14.39 -12.94
N PRO A 317 -9.77 -14.63 -12.88
CA PRO A 317 -10.50 -15.32 -13.96
C PRO A 317 -10.48 -14.56 -15.28
N ASN A 318 -10.42 -13.24 -15.24
CA ASN A 318 -10.40 -12.37 -16.42
C ASN A 318 -8.99 -11.96 -16.85
N MET A 319 -7.94 -12.48 -16.22
CA MET A 319 -6.53 -12.15 -16.50
C MET A 319 -6.20 -10.64 -16.46
N PHE A 320 -6.97 -9.84 -15.70
CA PHE A 320 -6.72 -8.41 -15.54
C PHE A 320 -5.46 -8.13 -14.71
N LEU A 321 -5.19 -8.99 -13.72
CA LEU A 321 -3.98 -8.91 -12.91
C LEU A 321 -2.82 -9.51 -13.69
N LYS A 322 -1.90 -8.65 -14.12
CA LYS A 322 -0.70 -9.06 -14.85
C LYS A 322 0.51 -9.03 -13.92
N PRO A 323 1.44 -9.97 -14.03
CA PRO A 323 2.71 -9.91 -13.31
C PRO A 323 3.40 -8.54 -13.45
N GLU A 324 4.11 -8.10 -12.42
CA GLU A 324 4.79 -6.82 -12.25
C GLU A 324 3.87 -5.58 -12.07
N MET A 325 2.55 -5.72 -12.03
CA MET A 325 1.66 -4.63 -11.61
C MET A 325 1.89 -4.28 -10.14
N PHE A 326 1.97 -2.97 -9.84
CA PHE A 326 2.12 -2.48 -8.47
C PHE A 326 0.80 -2.53 -7.71
N ALA A 327 0.90 -2.94 -6.45
CA ALA A 327 -0.19 -3.02 -5.51
C ALA A 327 0.12 -2.21 -4.24
N ASN A 328 -0.89 -1.51 -3.71
CA ASN A 328 -0.84 -0.86 -2.41
C ASN A 328 -1.91 -1.48 -1.52
N ALA A 329 -1.53 -1.85 -0.31
CA ALA A 329 -2.42 -2.53 0.62
C ALA A 329 -2.50 -1.83 1.97
N LEU A 330 -3.64 -2.01 2.62
CA LEU A 330 -3.88 -1.69 4.00
C LEU A 330 -4.22 -3.00 4.73
N LEU A 331 -3.44 -3.33 5.74
CA LEU A 331 -3.71 -4.41 6.66
C LEU A 331 -4.02 -3.83 8.02
N GLU A 332 -5.19 -4.14 8.56
CA GLU A 332 -5.56 -3.80 9.92
C GLU A 332 -5.31 -4.99 10.84
N SER A 333 -4.22 -4.91 11.60
CA SER A 333 -3.92 -5.90 12.63
C SER A 333 -4.72 -5.59 13.89
N LYS A 334 -5.36 -6.59 14.45
CA LYS A 334 -5.97 -6.51 15.78
C LYS A 334 -4.89 -6.87 16.80
N ILE A 335 -4.67 -5.97 17.74
CA ILE A 335 -3.83 -6.32 18.87
C ILE A 335 -4.62 -7.28 19.74
N ALA A 336 -4.07 -8.46 19.97
CA ALA A 336 -4.70 -9.52 20.76
C ALA A 336 -4.71 -9.16 22.27
N THR A 337 -5.32 -8.04 22.61
CA THR A 337 -5.71 -7.72 23.98
C THR A 337 -7.22 -7.94 24.08
N ASN A 338 -7.61 -8.79 25.01
CA ASN A 338 -9.02 -9.02 25.36
C ASN A 338 -9.64 -7.80 26.06
N SER A 339 -8.98 -6.67 26.12
CA SER A 339 -9.37 -5.48 26.84
C SER A 339 -9.80 -4.38 25.87
N ASN A 340 -10.94 -3.81 26.19
CA ASN A 340 -11.48 -2.59 25.63
C ASN A 340 -10.63 -1.44 26.22
N GLU A 341 -9.52 -1.10 25.57
CA GLU A 341 -8.53 -0.14 26.07
C GLU A 341 -8.90 1.29 25.68
N VAL A 342 -8.48 2.24 26.51
CA VAL A 342 -8.67 3.67 26.27
C VAL A 342 -7.72 4.12 25.17
N LEU A 343 -8.25 4.66 24.08
CA LEU A 343 -7.48 5.13 22.93
C LEU A 343 -7.50 6.65 22.85
N VAL A 344 -6.33 7.28 22.75
CA VAL A 344 -6.20 8.72 22.57
C VAL A 344 -5.37 9.06 21.33
N PRO A 345 -5.75 10.08 20.56
CA PRO A 345 -4.94 10.55 19.44
C PRO A 345 -3.56 11.00 19.91
N LYS A 346 -2.51 10.73 19.15
CA LYS A 346 -1.16 11.21 19.46
C LYS A 346 -1.08 12.73 19.56
N SER A 347 -1.89 13.44 18.78
CA SER A 347 -1.96 14.91 18.78
C SER A 347 -2.44 15.47 20.11
N SER A 348 -3.22 14.72 20.90
CA SER A 348 -3.74 15.11 22.21
C SER A 348 -2.80 14.78 23.37
N VAL A 349 -1.66 14.14 23.09
CA VAL A 349 -0.69 13.75 24.12
C VAL A 349 0.57 14.60 24.00
N LEU A 350 0.86 15.37 25.03
CA LEU A 350 2.11 16.10 25.14
C LEU A 350 3.14 15.20 25.85
N TRP A 351 4.13 14.71 25.11
CA TRP A 351 5.18 13.87 25.65
C TRP A 351 6.45 14.67 25.92
N THR A 352 6.88 14.72 27.19
CA THR A 352 8.10 15.40 27.63
C THR A 352 9.33 14.48 27.71
N GLY A 353 9.21 13.22 27.23
CA GLY A 353 10.25 12.18 27.33
C GLY A 353 10.24 11.38 28.64
N LYS A 354 9.74 11.96 29.73
CA LYS A 354 9.56 11.25 31.02
C LYS A 354 8.10 11.15 31.44
N ARG A 355 7.26 12.07 30.99
CA ARG A 355 5.85 12.16 31.39
C ARG A 355 5.01 12.35 30.12
N ALA A 356 3.88 11.68 30.07
CA ALA A 356 2.84 11.89 29.11
C ALA A 356 1.70 12.69 29.76
N ILE A 357 1.28 13.73 29.10
CA ILE A 357 0.33 14.70 29.64
C ILE A 357 -0.80 14.88 28.64
N VAL A 358 -2.00 14.97 29.14
CA VAL A 358 -3.20 15.34 28.38
C VAL A 358 -3.92 16.49 29.08
N TYR A 359 -4.63 17.28 28.31
CA TYR A 359 -5.49 18.35 28.80
C TYR A 359 -6.94 17.88 28.74
N VAL A 360 -7.51 17.58 29.90
CA VAL A 360 -8.92 17.14 30.03
C VAL A 360 -9.80 18.34 30.18
N LYS A 361 -10.80 18.47 29.34
CA LYS A 361 -11.76 19.57 29.37
C LYS A 361 -12.67 19.42 30.60
N VAL A 362 -12.77 20.49 31.38
CA VAL A 362 -13.64 20.52 32.55
C VAL A 362 -15.07 20.83 32.10
N PRO A 363 -16.03 19.95 32.36
CA PRO A 363 -17.41 20.15 31.95
C PRO A 363 -18.08 21.27 32.80
N ASN A 364 -19.11 21.92 32.25
CA ASN A 364 -19.95 22.90 32.94
C ASN A 364 -19.24 24.18 33.41
N ARG A 365 -18.16 24.62 32.73
CA ARG A 365 -17.55 25.93 32.92
C ARG A 365 -18.08 26.93 31.88
N GLU A 366 -18.25 28.20 32.26
CA GLU A 366 -18.65 29.29 31.35
C GLU A 366 -17.58 29.57 30.27
N SER A 367 -16.30 29.37 30.61
CA SER A 367 -15.17 29.49 29.68
C SER A 367 -14.50 28.15 29.48
N PRO A 368 -13.95 27.87 28.28
CA PRO A 368 -13.20 26.64 28.03
C PRO A 368 -12.08 26.47 29.04
N SER A 369 -12.18 25.42 29.83
CA SER A 369 -11.25 25.13 30.91
C SER A 369 -10.69 23.73 30.75
N PHE A 370 -9.40 23.59 30.92
CA PHE A 370 -8.66 22.35 30.72
C PHE A 370 -7.83 22.04 31.97
N LEU A 371 -7.95 20.80 32.42
CA LEU A 371 -7.17 20.31 33.54
C LEU A 371 -5.96 19.51 33.02
N TYR A 372 -4.77 19.90 33.47
CA TYR A 372 -3.54 19.13 33.26
C TYR A 372 -3.66 17.78 33.98
N ARG A 373 -3.44 16.68 33.24
CA ARG A 373 -3.45 15.34 33.80
C ARG A 373 -2.30 14.52 33.25
N GLU A 374 -1.54 13.89 34.12
CA GLU A 374 -0.50 12.92 33.78
C GLU A 374 -1.15 11.57 33.52
N VAL A 375 -0.74 10.89 32.43
CA VAL A 375 -1.28 9.59 31.99
C VAL A 375 -0.16 8.60 31.76
N GLU A 376 -0.45 7.33 31.98
CA GLU A 376 0.46 6.25 31.60
C GLU A 376 0.10 5.75 30.20
N LEU A 377 1.11 5.76 29.32
CA LEU A 377 0.97 5.29 27.94
C LEU A 377 1.42 3.83 27.84
N GLY A 378 0.57 3.03 27.21
CA GLY A 378 0.90 1.69 26.76
C GLY A 378 1.51 1.68 25.37
N HIS A 379 1.06 0.77 24.52
CA HIS A 379 1.58 0.61 23.16
C HIS A 379 1.14 1.75 22.22
N GLU A 380 2.06 2.13 21.35
CA GLU A 380 1.79 3.07 20.28
C GLU A 380 1.13 2.36 19.09
N LEU A 381 0.02 2.93 18.57
CA LEU A 381 -0.83 2.32 17.58
C LEU A 381 -1.13 3.29 16.43
N GLY A 382 -0.24 3.34 15.48
CA GLY A 382 -0.41 4.24 14.34
C GLY A 382 -0.57 5.70 14.80
N SER A 383 -1.77 6.27 14.68
CA SER A 383 -2.10 7.63 15.09
C SER A 383 -2.62 7.76 16.53
N TYR A 384 -2.65 6.66 17.30
CA TYR A 384 -3.18 6.63 18.66
C TYR A 384 -2.15 6.09 19.67
N PHE A 385 -2.33 6.46 20.92
CA PHE A 385 -1.73 5.78 22.07
C PHE A 385 -2.82 5.02 22.84
N VAL A 386 -2.44 3.88 23.39
CA VAL A 386 -3.21 3.21 24.43
C VAL A 386 -2.89 3.92 25.75
N VAL A 387 -3.91 4.27 26.53
CA VAL A 387 -3.73 4.79 27.87
C VAL A 387 -4.09 3.69 28.86
N THR A 388 -3.12 3.32 29.69
CA THR A 388 -3.31 2.28 30.73
C THR A 388 -3.88 2.84 32.01
N GLU A 389 -3.47 4.06 32.38
CA GLU A 389 -3.94 4.75 33.60
C GLU A 389 -4.06 6.26 33.35
N GLY A 390 -5.01 6.90 34.02
CA GLY A 390 -5.15 8.36 34.10
C GLY A 390 -6.28 8.95 33.25
N LEU A 391 -7.00 8.16 32.45
CA LEU A 391 -8.19 8.63 31.67
C LEU A 391 -9.35 7.64 31.78
N GLU A 392 -10.56 8.20 31.77
CA GLU A 392 -11.79 7.43 31.74
C GLU A 392 -12.53 7.61 30.41
N GLU A 393 -13.36 6.62 30.08
CA GLU A 393 -14.23 6.68 28.91
C GLU A 393 -15.23 7.81 29.03
N GLY A 394 -15.38 8.62 27.98
CA GLY A 394 -16.33 9.74 27.92
C GLY A 394 -15.73 11.08 28.32
N GLU A 395 -14.49 11.12 28.85
CA GLU A 395 -13.79 12.39 29.06
C GLU A 395 -13.44 13.05 27.72
N GLU A 396 -13.47 14.37 27.70
CA GLU A 396 -13.11 15.17 26.51
C GLU A 396 -11.70 15.74 26.70
N ILE A 397 -10.80 15.47 25.75
CA ILE A 397 -9.39 15.90 25.79
C ILE A 397 -9.07 16.79 24.60
N ALA A 398 -8.14 17.77 24.79
CA ALA A 398 -7.69 18.68 23.75
C ALA A 398 -6.34 18.28 23.14
#